data_95178bbd8817b5b3aa37c09f178fad36
#
_entry.id   95178bbd8817b5b3aa37c09f178fad36
#
_cell.length_a   1.000
_cell.length_b   1.000
_cell.length_c   1.000
_cell.angle_alpha   90.00
_cell.angle_beta   90.00
_cell.angle_gamma   90.00
#
_symmetry.space_group_name_H-M   'P 1'
#
loop_
_entity.id
_entity.type
_entity.pdbx_description
1 polymer ?
#
loop_
_entity_poly.entity_id
_entity_poly.type
_entity_poly.pdbx_seq_one_letter_code
_entity_poly.pdbx_strand_id
1 'polypeptide(L)'
;MAKALLLNYRWCTGCHSCELACQVKNNLPDGQFGIKINQVGPWEYAPKRWQYSYIPVLTDQCNLCGDRLAEGRLPACVQHCQANCIQILDAEEAARIAASSPKMLMMTI
;
A
#
# COMPACT_ATOMS: atom_id res chain seq x y z
N MET A 1 16.57 8.17 9.47
CA MET A 1 16.38 7.10 8.47
C MET A 1 15.07 7.29 7.76
N ALA A 2 15.08 7.13 6.47
CA ALA A 2 13.85 7.24 5.68
C ALA A 2 12.90 6.07 5.99
N LYS A 3 11.62 6.35 6.00
CA LYS A 3 10.58 5.33 6.14
C LYS A 3 10.08 4.92 4.76
N ALA A 4 9.65 3.69 4.65
CA ALA A 4 9.07 3.16 3.42
C ALA A 4 7.83 2.36 3.76
N LEU A 5 6.88 2.34 2.82
CA LEU A 5 5.75 1.43 2.87
C LEU A 5 6.14 0.14 2.16
N LEU A 6 5.96 -0.97 2.85
CA LEU A 6 6.19 -2.29 2.28
C LEU A 6 4.84 -2.95 2.08
N LEU A 7 4.58 -3.36 0.86
CA LEU A 7 3.30 -3.92 0.47
C LEU A 7 3.50 -5.35 -0.02
N ASN A 8 2.76 -6.28 0.57
CA ASN A 8 2.69 -7.64 0.06
C ASN A 8 1.40 -7.78 -0.75
N TYR A 9 1.47 -7.48 -2.06
CA TYR A 9 0.27 -7.43 -2.88
C TYR A 9 -0.31 -8.80 -3.20
N ARG A 10 0.37 -9.88 -2.81
CA ARG A 10 -0.20 -11.22 -2.87
C ARG A 10 -1.52 -11.30 -2.06
N TRP A 11 -1.62 -10.52 -0.98
CA TRP A 11 -2.75 -10.60 -0.07
C TRP A 11 -3.74 -9.44 -0.22
N CYS A 12 -3.47 -8.47 -1.07
CA CYS A 12 -4.37 -7.36 -1.29
C CYS A 12 -5.64 -7.85 -1.98
N THR A 13 -6.80 -7.57 -1.38
CA THR A 13 -8.09 -8.03 -1.89
C THR A 13 -8.83 -6.95 -2.67
N GLY A 14 -8.27 -5.75 -2.78
CA GLY A 14 -8.92 -4.66 -3.48
C GLY A 14 -10.11 -4.05 -2.74
N CYS A 15 -10.12 -4.14 -1.41
CA CYS A 15 -11.25 -3.66 -0.61
C CYS A 15 -11.37 -2.13 -0.55
N HIS A 16 -10.36 -1.40 -1.02
CA HIS A 16 -10.30 0.07 -1.05
C HIS A 16 -10.30 0.74 0.33
N SER A 17 -10.16 -0.02 1.42
CA SER A 17 -10.14 0.56 2.76
C SER A 17 -8.97 1.52 2.96
N CYS A 18 -7.80 1.20 2.41
CA CYS A 18 -6.63 2.07 2.52
C CYS A 18 -6.85 3.39 1.79
N GLU A 19 -7.45 3.36 0.62
CA GLU A 19 -7.77 4.57 -0.15
C GLU A 19 -8.69 5.48 0.65
N LEU A 20 -9.76 4.91 1.18
CA LEU A 20 -10.76 5.67 1.91
C LEU A 20 -10.19 6.22 3.22
N ALA A 21 -9.44 5.40 3.94
CA ALA A 21 -8.84 5.82 5.20
C ALA A 21 -7.90 7.00 5.01
N CYS A 22 -7.06 6.95 3.97
CA CYS A 22 -6.15 8.05 3.65
C CYS A 22 -6.91 9.30 3.23
N GLN A 23 -7.95 9.14 2.41
CA GLN A 23 -8.77 10.24 1.93
C GLN A 23 -9.44 10.98 3.10
N VAL A 24 -10.02 10.23 4.03
CA VAL A 24 -10.70 10.81 5.18
C VAL A 24 -9.70 11.48 6.13
N LYS A 25 -8.60 10.80 6.43
CA LYS A 25 -7.59 11.30 7.36
C LYS A 25 -6.97 12.60 6.87
N ASN A 26 -6.70 12.71 5.58
CA ASN A 26 -6.03 13.86 4.99
C ASN A 26 -7.01 14.86 4.36
N ASN A 27 -8.30 14.63 4.51
CA ASN A 27 -9.34 15.52 4.03
C ASN A 27 -9.22 15.81 2.53
N LEU A 28 -8.97 14.75 1.75
CA LEU A 28 -8.82 14.87 0.30
C LEU A 28 -10.18 14.89 -0.37
N PRO A 29 -10.37 15.70 -1.42
CA PRO A 29 -11.63 15.72 -2.15
C PRO A 29 -11.85 14.46 -2.96
N ASP A 30 -13.07 14.24 -3.41
CA ASP A 30 -13.43 13.10 -4.25
C ASP A 30 -12.52 13.02 -5.47
N GLY A 31 -12.09 11.81 -5.78
CA GLY A 31 -11.23 11.57 -6.93
C GLY A 31 -9.75 11.78 -6.66
N GLN A 32 -9.37 12.19 -5.45
CA GLN A 32 -7.98 12.37 -5.07
C GLN A 32 -7.62 11.39 -3.96
N PHE A 33 -6.46 10.75 -4.08
CA PHE A 33 -6.04 9.70 -3.16
C PHE A 33 -4.55 9.82 -2.85
N GLY A 34 -4.18 9.55 -1.61
CA GLY A 34 -2.77 9.43 -1.24
C GLY A 34 -2.21 8.05 -1.56
N ILE A 35 -3.07 7.03 -1.51
CA ILE A 35 -2.75 5.68 -1.97
C ILE A 35 -3.89 5.24 -2.87
N LYS A 36 -3.54 4.65 -4.02
CA LYS A 36 -4.53 4.26 -5.02
C LYS A 36 -4.36 2.80 -5.39
N ILE A 37 -5.45 2.03 -5.30
CA ILE A 37 -5.43 0.63 -5.69
C ILE A 37 -5.59 0.54 -7.19
N ASN A 38 -4.68 -0.21 -7.83
CA ASN A 38 -4.72 -0.47 -9.26
C ASN A 38 -5.01 -1.94 -9.49
N GLN A 39 -5.94 -2.20 -10.39
CA GLN A 39 -6.30 -3.56 -10.79
C GLN A 39 -5.47 -3.95 -11.99
N VAL A 40 -4.73 -5.03 -11.87
CA VAL A 40 -3.88 -5.57 -12.96
C VAL A 40 -4.51 -6.89 -13.41
N GLY A 41 -5.19 -6.85 -14.54
CA GLY A 41 -5.97 -7.96 -15.02
C GLY A 41 -7.46 -7.75 -14.79
N PRO A 42 -8.28 -8.81 -14.99
CA PRO A 42 -7.86 -10.18 -15.28
C PRO A 42 -7.54 -10.42 -16.76
N TRP A 43 -6.55 -11.25 -17.03
CA TRP A 43 -6.33 -11.83 -18.35
C TRP A 43 -5.73 -13.23 -18.20
N GLU A 44 -6.04 -14.08 -19.15
CA GLU A 44 -5.52 -15.44 -19.18
C GLU A 44 -4.24 -15.47 -20.02
N TYR A 45 -3.13 -15.88 -19.41
CA TYR A 45 -1.84 -15.92 -20.10
C TYR A 45 -1.40 -17.33 -20.47
N ALA A 46 -2.08 -18.35 -19.94
CA ALA A 46 -1.86 -19.76 -20.26
C ALA A 46 -3.12 -20.51 -19.87
N PRO A 47 -3.36 -21.75 -20.34
CA PRO A 47 -4.57 -22.48 -19.99
C PRO A 47 -4.79 -22.56 -18.49
N LYS A 48 -5.92 -22.02 -18.04
CA LYS A 48 -6.32 -21.96 -16.63
C LYS A 48 -5.36 -21.17 -15.74
N ARG A 49 -4.55 -20.30 -16.33
CA ARG A 49 -3.64 -19.44 -15.58
C ARG A 49 -3.99 -17.98 -15.87
N TRP A 50 -4.33 -17.25 -14.81
CA TRP A 50 -4.83 -15.89 -14.91
C TRP A 50 -3.92 -14.93 -14.17
N GLN A 51 -3.74 -13.76 -14.75
CA GLN A 51 -3.16 -12.62 -14.05
C GLN A 51 -4.29 -11.78 -13.48
N TYR A 52 -4.33 -11.64 -12.16
CA TYR A 52 -5.31 -10.80 -11.49
C TYR A 52 -4.75 -10.37 -10.14
N SER A 53 -4.45 -9.10 -10.02
CA SER A 53 -3.87 -8.56 -8.79
C SER A 53 -4.40 -7.17 -8.52
N TYR A 54 -4.43 -6.80 -7.25
CA TYR A 54 -4.66 -5.43 -6.83
C TYR A 54 -3.37 -4.93 -6.21
N ILE A 55 -2.87 -3.82 -6.74
CA ILE A 55 -1.57 -3.27 -6.32
C ILE A 55 -1.78 -1.81 -5.93
N PRO A 56 -1.85 -1.52 -4.62
CA PRO A 56 -1.88 -0.13 -4.16
C PRO A 56 -0.55 0.55 -4.45
N VAL A 57 -0.62 1.79 -4.92
CA VAL A 57 0.58 2.61 -5.11
C VAL A 57 0.38 3.96 -4.44
N LEU A 58 1.47 4.51 -3.91
CA LEU A 58 1.45 5.84 -3.32
C LEU A 58 1.45 6.90 -4.41
N THR A 59 0.74 7.99 -4.14
CA THR A 59 0.70 9.15 -5.03
C THR A 59 1.52 10.28 -4.42
N ASP A 60 1.62 11.38 -5.17
CA ASP A 60 2.31 12.57 -4.68
C ASP A 60 1.62 13.21 -3.46
N GLN A 61 0.39 12.83 -3.19
CA GLN A 61 -0.35 13.34 -2.04
C GLN A 61 -0.10 12.56 -0.75
N CYS A 62 0.67 11.47 -0.82
CA CYS A 62 1.03 10.69 0.36
C CYS A 62 2.15 11.40 1.12
N ASN A 63 1.96 11.57 2.44
CA ASN A 63 2.97 12.12 3.33
C ASN A 63 3.45 11.12 4.37
N LEU A 64 3.19 9.83 4.15
CA LEU A 64 3.46 8.71 5.08
C LEU A 64 2.83 8.92 6.46
N CYS A 65 1.82 9.79 6.54
CA CYS A 65 1.15 10.13 7.81
C CYS A 65 2.15 10.52 8.90
N GLY A 66 3.06 11.46 8.57
CA GLY A 66 4.11 11.87 9.49
C GLY A 66 3.61 12.35 10.84
N ASP A 67 2.45 13.01 10.87
CA ASP A 67 1.82 13.45 12.12
C ASP A 67 1.40 12.26 13.00
N ARG A 68 0.85 11.20 12.40
CA ARG A 68 0.48 9.99 13.14
C ARG A 68 1.71 9.23 13.61
N LEU A 69 2.73 9.15 12.76
CA LEU A 69 3.99 8.49 13.15
C LEU A 69 4.65 9.21 14.32
N ALA A 70 4.61 10.55 14.35
CA ALA A 70 5.16 11.32 15.46
C ALA A 70 4.43 11.03 16.77
N GLU A 71 3.16 10.63 16.71
CA GLU A 71 2.37 10.26 17.88
C GLU A 71 2.51 8.78 18.24
N GLY A 72 3.32 8.02 17.53
CA GLY A 72 3.45 6.59 17.71
C GLY A 72 2.30 5.77 17.15
N ARG A 73 1.53 6.36 16.23
CA ARG A 73 0.38 5.70 15.61
C ARG A 73 0.71 5.25 14.19
N LEU A 74 0.04 4.21 13.73
CA LEU A 74 0.20 3.71 12.38
C LEU A 74 -0.40 4.67 11.36
N PRO A 75 0.14 4.72 10.13
CA PRO A 75 -0.56 5.42 9.05
C PRO A 75 -1.97 4.91 8.86
N ALA A 76 -2.87 5.77 8.39
CA ALA A 76 -4.28 5.40 8.27
C ALA A 76 -4.48 4.19 7.36
N CYS A 77 -3.75 4.11 6.23
CA CYS A 77 -3.88 2.99 5.31
C CYS A 77 -3.43 1.68 5.95
N VAL A 78 -2.37 1.71 6.74
CA VAL A 78 -1.86 0.52 7.43
C VAL A 78 -2.86 0.04 8.48
N GLN A 79 -3.39 0.97 9.26
CA GLN A 79 -4.32 0.65 10.33
C GLN A 79 -5.61 0.04 9.80
N HIS A 80 -6.09 0.49 8.64
CA HIS A 80 -7.38 0.07 8.08
C HIS A 80 -7.28 -1.03 7.04
N CYS A 81 -6.10 -1.55 6.76
CA CYS A 81 -5.96 -2.64 5.81
C CYS A 81 -6.48 -3.94 6.42
N GLN A 82 -7.57 -4.46 5.91
CA GLN A 82 -8.19 -5.69 6.41
C GLN A 82 -7.34 -6.92 6.19
N ALA A 83 -6.59 -6.95 5.08
CA ALA A 83 -5.69 -8.06 4.77
C ALA A 83 -4.35 -7.95 5.52
N ASN A 84 -4.11 -6.82 6.18
CA ASN A 84 -2.87 -6.56 6.91
C ASN A 84 -1.63 -6.76 6.03
N CYS A 85 -1.72 -6.31 4.78
CA CYS A 85 -0.66 -6.52 3.80
C CYS A 85 0.25 -5.30 3.61
N ILE A 86 0.02 -4.23 4.38
CA ILE A 86 0.79 -2.99 4.29
C ILE A 86 1.52 -2.76 5.62
N GLN A 87 2.81 -2.48 5.55
CA GLN A 87 3.62 -2.17 6.72
C GLN A 87 4.43 -0.90 6.48
N ILE A 88 4.73 -0.19 7.56
CA ILE A 88 5.66 0.93 7.49
C ILE A 88 6.91 0.56 8.27
N LEU A 89 8.07 0.66 7.62
CA LEU A 89 9.34 0.22 8.16
C LEU A 89 10.42 1.23 7.76
N ASP A 90 11.59 1.12 8.40
CA ASP A 90 12.78 1.80 7.91
C ASP A 90 13.11 1.26 6.52
N ALA A 91 13.58 2.12 5.63
CA ALA A 91 13.79 1.76 4.22
C ALA A 91 14.75 0.57 4.06
N GLU A 92 15.79 0.50 4.89
CA GLU A 92 16.75 -0.62 4.81
C GLU A 92 16.09 -1.94 5.18
N GLU A 93 15.29 -1.95 6.24
CA GLU A 93 14.59 -3.15 6.66
C GLU A 93 13.54 -3.58 5.63
N ALA A 94 12.81 -2.62 5.08
CA ALA A 94 11.82 -2.89 4.04
C ALA A 94 12.48 -3.50 2.81
N ALA A 95 13.62 -2.98 2.39
CA ALA A 95 14.34 -3.52 1.24
C ALA A 95 14.80 -4.95 1.47
N ARG A 96 15.28 -5.24 2.68
CA ARG A 96 15.74 -6.58 3.02
C ARG A 96 14.59 -7.59 2.98
N ILE A 97 13.45 -7.21 3.53
CA ILE A 97 12.27 -8.08 3.53
C ILE A 97 11.74 -8.26 2.12
N ALA A 98 11.67 -7.18 1.34
CA ALA A 98 11.18 -7.24 -0.03
C ALA A 98 12.04 -8.17 -0.90
N ALA A 99 13.34 -8.20 -0.66
CA ALA A 99 14.25 -9.05 -1.43
C ALA A 99 14.08 -10.53 -1.09
N SER A 100 13.48 -10.87 0.05
CA SER A 100 13.36 -12.24 0.52
C SER A 100 12.04 -12.91 0.17
N SER A 101 11.06 -12.17 -0.38
CA SER A 101 9.73 -12.71 -0.63
C SER A 101 9.20 -12.27 -1.98
N PRO A 102 8.38 -13.12 -2.65
CA PRO A 102 7.79 -12.73 -3.93
C PRO A 102 6.62 -11.75 -3.72
N LYS A 103 6.32 -11.00 -4.78
CA LYS A 103 5.14 -10.12 -4.84
C LYS A 103 5.12 -9.07 -3.74
N MET A 104 6.29 -8.52 -3.44
CA MET A 104 6.41 -7.41 -2.50
C MET A 104 6.85 -6.15 -3.22
N LEU A 105 6.34 -5.02 -2.78
CA LEU A 105 6.63 -3.73 -3.36
C LEU A 105 6.99 -2.76 -2.23
N MET A 106 8.16 -2.14 -2.36
CA MET A 106 8.61 -1.12 -1.42
C MET A 106 8.43 0.24 -2.08
N MET A 107 7.78 1.16 -1.38
CA MET A 107 7.55 2.49 -1.90
C MET A 107 8.08 3.53 -0.91
N THR A 108 8.78 4.53 -1.45
CA THR A 108 9.25 5.68 -0.70
C THR A 108 8.64 6.95 -1.28
N ILE A 109 8.65 8.00 -0.49
CA ILE A 109 8.22 9.31 -0.97
C ILE A 109 9.31 10.34 -0.75
#